data_5cbce6469731c6a4226d12a8d43fdcc4
#
_entry.id   5cbce6469731c6a4226d12a8d43fdcc4
#
_cell.length_a   1.000
_cell.length_b   1.000
_cell.length_c   1.000
_cell.angle_alpha   90.00
_cell.angle_beta   90.00
_cell.angle_gamma   90.00
#
_symmetry.space_group_name_H-M   'P 1'
#
loop_
_entity.id
_entity.type
_entity.pdbx_description
1 polymer ?
#
loop_
_entity_poly.entity_id
_entity_poly.type
_entity_poly.pdbx_seq_one_letter_code
_entity_poly.pdbx_strand_id
1 'polypeptide(L)'
;MEVVKANRELNNNIERNRRICNAVILSAICLVLIYISTWNFTLFHTLTEIFCILIVLVVAVIAFNSFSITKKSYFFYISATSFFAGIFLLLHILTFDTGNIFPWSDVNTSVKFSTVFKYYECLVFIASYISYKYKISTRKFTCFFAVLTVGVIYLILFTGFFPDFTNEELEPTLFKVFAEYFGLALGIFVFLLFIIKRKALPQLVSKFIIVYFSLATSAKILFTVYGNVLDIYNALGHL
;
A
#
# COMPACT_ATOMS: atom_id res chain seq x y z
N MET A 1 -17.10 30.80 33.97
CA MET A 1 -17.74 29.89 33.03
C MET A 1 -17.60 30.41 31.57
N GLU A 2 -17.76 31.68 31.30
CA GLU A 2 -17.64 32.32 29.99
C GLU A 2 -16.22 32.21 29.37
N VAL A 3 -15.16 32.42 30.16
CA VAL A 3 -13.75 32.32 29.69
C VAL A 3 -13.42 30.91 29.20
N VAL A 4 -13.92 29.87 29.89
CA VAL A 4 -13.73 28.46 29.48
C VAL A 4 -14.45 28.15 28.17
N LYS A 5 -15.64 28.73 27.95
CA LYS A 5 -16.41 28.58 26.73
C LYS A 5 -15.72 29.29 25.57
N ALA A 6 -15.26 30.52 25.75
CA ALA A 6 -14.51 31.28 24.75
C ALA A 6 -13.21 30.58 24.33
N ASN A 7 -12.43 30.02 25.29
CA ASN A 7 -11.22 29.25 24.98
C ASN A 7 -11.52 27.97 24.19
N ARG A 8 -12.63 27.29 24.48
CA ARG A 8 -13.04 26.10 23.74
C ARG A 8 -13.45 26.45 22.30
N GLU A 9 -14.18 27.55 22.09
CA GLU A 9 -14.56 28.03 20.76
C GLU A 9 -13.33 28.45 19.94
N LEU A 10 -12.39 29.15 20.58
CA LEU A 10 -11.12 29.53 19.93
C LEU A 10 -10.32 28.28 19.49
N ASN A 11 -10.16 27.28 20.37
CA ASN A 11 -9.45 26.05 20.02
C ASN A 11 -10.15 25.29 18.89
N ASN A 12 -11.48 25.22 18.90
CA ASN A 12 -12.24 24.58 17.83
C ASN A 12 -12.07 25.29 16.47
N ASN A 13 -12.01 26.63 16.47
CA ASN A 13 -11.74 27.42 15.28
C ASN A 13 -10.31 27.23 14.75
N ILE A 14 -9.33 27.20 15.63
CA ILE A 14 -7.92 26.90 15.26
C ILE A 14 -7.82 25.50 14.62
N GLU A 15 -8.41 24.50 15.25
CA GLU A 15 -8.40 23.12 14.69
C GLU A 15 -9.13 23.04 13.35
N ARG A 16 -10.26 23.73 13.19
CA ARG A 16 -11.00 23.77 11.93
C ARG A 16 -10.17 24.41 10.83
N ASN A 17 -9.56 25.57 11.11
CA ASN A 17 -8.72 26.29 10.14
C ASN A 17 -7.50 25.47 9.74
N ARG A 18 -6.86 24.74 10.69
CA ARG A 18 -5.77 23.82 10.40
C ARG A 18 -6.21 22.68 9.49
N ARG A 19 -7.40 22.09 9.72
CA ARG A 19 -7.95 21.03 8.85
C ARG A 19 -8.21 21.54 7.44
N ILE A 20 -8.78 22.74 7.29
CA ILE A 20 -9.02 23.37 5.99
C ILE A 20 -7.69 23.62 5.27
N CYS A 21 -6.72 24.22 5.95
CA CYS A 21 -5.40 24.47 5.37
C CYS A 21 -4.72 23.17 4.91
N ASN A 22 -4.73 22.11 5.72
CA ASN A 22 -4.19 20.82 5.35
C ASN A 22 -4.92 20.21 4.14
N ALA A 23 -6.25 20.34 4.06
CA ALA A 23 -7.03 19.85 2.92
C ALA A 23 -6.69 20.62 1.64
N VAL A 24 -6.54 21.96 1.72
CA VAL A 24 -6.14 22.79 0.57
C VAL A 24 -4.75 22.42 0.08
N ILE A 25 -3.78 22.27 0.99
CA ILE A 25 -2.41 21.87 0.65
C ILE A 25 -2.41 20.49 -0.03
N LEU A 26 -3.11 19.51 0.55
CA LEU A 26 -3.20 18.17 -0.02
C LEU A 26 -3.83 18.19 -1.41
N SER A 27 -4.94 18.92 -1.58
CA SER A 27 -5.60 19.08 -2.89
C SER A 27 -4.67 19.73 -3.92
N ALA A 28 -3.90 20.75 -3.52
CA ALA A 28 -2.93 21.39 -4.40
C ALA A 28 -1.83 20.42 -4.84
N ILE A 29 -1.30 19.62 -3.91
CA ILE A 29 -0.30 18.58 -4.23
C ILE A 29 -0.89 17.57 -5.22
N CYS A 30 -2.10 17.05 -4.97
CA CYS A 30 -2.76 16.12 -5.90
C CYS A 30 -2.94 16.71 -7.30
N LEU A 31 -3.37 17.98 -7.40
CA LEU A 31 -3.53 18.66 -8.70
C LEU A 31 -2.19 18.81 -9.44
N VAL A 32 -1.12 19.15 -8.74
CA VAL A 32 0.23 19.23 -9.31
C VAL A 32 0.69 17.85 -9.80
N LEU A 33 0.47 16.80 -9.02
CA LEU A 33 0.83 15.44 -9.41
C LEU A 33 0.02 14.96 -10.63
N ILE A 34 -1.28 15.25 -10.70
CA ILE A 34 -2.11 14.96 -11.88
C ILE A 34 -1.58 15.72 -13.10
N TYR A 35 -1.21 16.99 -12.95
CA TYR A 35 -0.59 17.75 -14.04
C TYR A 35 0.72 17.11 -14.51
N ILE A 36 1.59 16.69 -13.58
CA ILE A 36 2.84 15.99 -13.91
C ILE A 36 2.54 14.68 -14.65
N SER A 37 1.50 13.93 -14.27
CA SER A 37 1.15 12.67 -14.93
C SER A 37 0.78 12.84 -16.40
N THR A 38 0.17 13.97 -16.79
CA THR A 38 -0.16 14.27 -18.19
C THR A 38 1.06 14.70 -19.01
N TRP A 39 2.09 15.25 -18.38
CA TRP A 39 3.30 15.71 -19.02
C TRP A 39 4.39 14.64 -19.09
N ASN A 40 4.61 13.94 -17.97
CA ASN A 40 5.61 12.86 -17.86
C ASN A 40 5.13 11.81 -16.84
N PHE A 41 4.52 10.75 -17.35
CA PHE A 41 3.96 9.69 -16.52
C PHE A 41 5.04 8.99 -15.67
N THR A 42 6.22 8.74 -16.24
CA THR A 42 7.32 8.07 -15.53
C THR A 42 7.77 8.89 -14.32
N LEU A 43 7.91 10.21 -14.47
CA LEU A 43 8.25 11.10 -13.36
C LEU A 43 7.16 11.09 -12.28
N PHE A 44 5.89 11.21 -12.68
CA PHE A 44 4.75 11.12 -11.77
C PHE A 44 4.76 9.80 -10.99
N HIS A 45 4.83 8.68 -11.70
CA HIS A 45 4.83 7.33 -11.13
C HIS A 45 6.00 7.15 -10.13
N THR A 46 7.22 7.55 -10.54
CA THR A 46 8.39 7.47 -9.67
C THR A 46 8.24 8.30 -8.39
N LEU A 47 7.73 9.53 -8.49
CA LEU A 47 7.53 10.39 -7.31
C LEU A 47 6.50 9.82 -6.34
N THR A 48 5.36 9.35 -6.85
CA THR A 48 4.29 8.77 -6.01
C THR A 48 4.74 7.48 -5.35
N GLU A 49 5.41 6.61 -6.07
CA GLU A 49 5.90 5.33 -5.53
C GLU A 49 7.03 5.50 -4.51
N ILE A 50 7.98 6.41 -4.74
CA ILE A 50 9.02 6.74 -3.73
C ILE A 50 8.36 7.25 -2.45
N PHE A 51 7.33 8.09 -2.57
CA PHE A 51 6.60 8.60 -1.41
C PHE A 51 5.90 7.47 -0.65
N CYS A 52 5.25 6.55 -1.36
CA CYS A 52 4.64 5.35 -0.76
C CYS A 52 5.67 4.46 -0.04
N ILE A 53 6.83 4.21 -0.67
CA ILE A 53 7.92 3.45 -0.05
C ILE A 53 8.40 4.11 1.24
N LEU A 54 8.61 5.43 1.23
CA LEU A 54 9.03 6.18 2.42
C LEU A 54 8.00 6.04 3.55
N ILE A 55 6.69 6.17 3.26
CA ILE A 55 5.63 5.96 4.26
C ILE A 55 5.69 4.55 4.83
N VAL A 56 5.79 3.53 3.98
CA VAL A 56 5.84 2.12 4.39
C VAL A 56 7.05 1.85 5.30
N LEU A 57 8.22 2.38 4.97
CA LEU A 57 9.43 2.26 5.79
C LEU A 57 9.29 2.99 7.13
N VAL A 58 8.74 4.20 7.13
CA VAL A 58 8.50 4.97 8.37
C VAL A 58 7.53 4.21 9.28
N VAL A 59 6.44 3.65 8.73
CA VAL A 59 5.50 2.81 9.49
C VAL A 59 6.20 1.57 10.06
N ALA A 60 7.04 0.90 9.28
CA ALA A 60 7.80 -0.26 9.74
C ALA A 60 8.71 0.09 10.92
N VAL A 61 9.48 1.18 10.82
CA VAL A 61 10.41 1.63 11.87
C VAL A 61 9.67 2.06 13.13
N ILE A 62 8.62 2.89 13.01
CA ILE A 62 7.83 3.35 14.16
C ILE A 62 7.16 2.17 14.87
N ALA A 63 6.58 1.24 14.12
CA ALA A 63 5.94 0.06 14.69
C ALA A 63 6.95 -0.86 15.38
N PHE A 64 8.14 -1.06 14.80
CA PHE A 64 9.22 -1.84 15.43
C PHE A 64 9.70 -1.21 16.74
N ASN A 65 9.95 0.10 16.74
CA ASN A 65 10.34 0.81 17.96
C ASN A 65 9.24 0.75 19.03
N SER A 66 7.98 0.90 18.64
CA SER A 66 6.83 0.75 19.54
C SER A 66 6.76 -0.66 20.13
N PHE A 67 7.05 -1.70 19.34
CA PHE A 67 7.17 -3.08 19.85
C PHE A 67 8.33 -3.21 20.84
N SER A 68 9.50 -2.67 20.53
CA SER A 68 10.68 -2.72 21.40
C SER A 68 10.43 -2.14 22.78
N ILE A 69 9.63 -1.07 22.86
CA ILE A 69 9.28 -0.38 24.11
C ILE A 69 8.11 -1.08 24.83
N THR A 70 7.01 -1.31 24.10
CA THR A 70 5.73 -1.75 24.74
C THR A 70 5.61 -3.26 24.87
N LYS A 71 6.43 -4.03 24.15
CA LYS A 71 6.37 -5.50 24.01
C LYS A 71 5.02 -6.04 23.50
N LYS A 72 4.16 -5.18 22.95
CA LYS A 72 2.87 -5.58 22.40
C LYS A 72 3.04 -6.15 21.00
N SER A 73 2.78 -7.42 20.81
CA SER A 73 3.07 -8.19 19.58
C SER A 73 2.39 -7.64 18.31
N TYR A 74 1.26 -6.96 18.42
CA TYR A 74 0.60 -6.39 17.23
C TYR A 74 1.46 -5.31 16.54
N PHE A 75 2.29 -4.57 17.28
CA PHE A 75 3.24 -3.63 16.67
C PHE A 75 4.31 -4.36 15.85
N PHE A 76 4.78 -5.51 16.35
CA PHE A 76 5.70 -6.34 15.58
C PHE A 76 5.10 -6.78 14.24
N TYR A 77 3.86 -7.29 14.26
CA TYR A 77 3.21 -7.75 13.04
C TYR A 77 2.95 -6.62 12.05
N ILE A 78 2.56 -5.42 12.50
CA ILE A 78 2.45 -4.24 11.65
C ILE A 78 3.80 -3.89 11.02
N SER A 79 4.89 -3.88 11.81
CA SER A 79 6.23 -3.60 11.31
C SER A 79 6.67 -4.62 10.25
N ALA A 80 6.52 -5.91 10.54
CA ALA A 80 6.89 -6.98 9.63
C ALA A 80 6.04 -6.93 8.34
N THR A 81 4.73 -6.66 8.47
CA THR A 81 3.82 -6.48 7.33
C THR A 81 4.32 -5.39 6.40
N SER A 82 4.56 -4.21 6.95
CA SER A 82 5.03 -3.06 6.17
C SER A 82 6.40 -3.36 5.53
N PHE A 83 7.31 -3.97 6.25
CA PHE A 83 8.64 -4.30 5.73
C PHE A 83 8.57 -5.27 4.53
N PHE A 84 7.88 -6.40 4.68
CA PHE A 84 7.80 -7.39 3.60
C PHE A 84 6.99 -6.89 2.40
N ALA A 85 5.90 -6.17 2.60
CA ALA A 85 5.15 -5.55 1.52
C ALA A 85 5.99 -4.47 0.80
N GLY A 86 6.73 -3.67 1.56
CA GLY A 86 7.63 -2.64 1.03
C GLY A 86 8.71 -3.18 0.10
N ILE A 87 9.17 -4.44 0.29
CA ILE A 87 10.13 -5.08 -0.64
C ILE A 87 9.52 -5.20 -2.05
N PHE A 88 8.27 -5.65 -2.16
CA PHE A 88 7.63 -5.78 -3.47
C PHE A 88 7.37 -4.41 -4.12
N LEU A 89 7.00 -3.42 -3.33
CA LEU A 89 6.81 -2.05 -3.81
C LEU A 89 8.14 -1.44 -4.30
N LEU A 90 9.23 -1.69 -3.59
CA LEU A 90 10.57 -1.28 -4.01
C LEU A 90 10.98 -1.97 -5.33
N LEU A 91 10.74 -3.28 -5.44
CA LEU A 91 11.04 -4.02 -6.67
C LEU A 91 10.16 -3.56 -7.84
N HIS A 92 8.89 -3.22 -7.58
CA HIS A 92 8.00 -2.63 -8.57
C HIS A 92 8.63 -1.40 -9.23
N ILE A 93 9.05 -0.42 -8.42
CA ILE A 93 9.64 0.81 -8.97
C ILE A 93 11.01 0.59 -9.62
N LEU A 94 11.84 -0.29 -9.04
CA LEU A 94 13.17 -0.58 -9.58
C LEU A 94 13.14 -1.34 -10.92
N THR A 95 12.04 -2.03 -11.21
CA THR A 95 11.83 -2.76 -12.49
C THR A 95 10.97 -1.98 -13.48
N PHE A 96 10.28 -0.93 -13.06
CA PHE A 96 9.61 -0.01 -13.95
C PHE A 96 10.67 0.75 -14.79
N ASP A 97 10.40 1.02 -16.06
CA ASP A 97 11.32 1.57 -17.06
C ASP A 97 11.98 2.92 -16.65
N THR A 98 12.74 2.91 -15.58
CA THR A 98 13.44 4.05 -14.97
C THR A 98 14.92 4.11 -15.35
N GLY A 99 15.30 3.55 -16.51
CA GLY A 99 16.66 3.64 -17.01
C GLY A 99 17.49 2.37 -16.92
N ASN A 100 16.88 1.20 -17.04
CA ASN A 100 17.58 -0.09 -17.13
C ASN A 100 18.49 -0.38 -15.91
N ILE A 101 18.00 -0.13 -14.71
CA ILE A 101 18.73 -0.43 -13.46
C ILE A 101 19.14 -1.91 -13.43
N PHE A 102 18.27 -2.80 -13.92
CA PHE A 102 18.55 -4.22 -14.06
C PHE A 102 18.39 -4.69 -15.50
N PRO A 103 19.18 -5.69 -15.96
CA PRO A 103 19.05 -6.24 -17.31
C PRO A 103 17.68 -6.87 -17.62
N TRP A 104 16.92 -7.20 -16.58
CA TRP A 104 15.56 -7.78 -16.66
C TRP A 104 14.46 -6.77 -16.32
N SER A 105 14.77 -5.47 -16.28
CA SER A 105 13.78 -4.42 -16.05
C SER A 105 12.90 -4.27 -17.28
N ASP A 106 11.60 -4.49 -17.09
CA ASP A 106 10.56 -4.20 -18.06
C ASP A 106 9.25 -3.85 -17.35
N VAL A 107 8.33 -3.21 -18.06
CA VAL A 107 7.02 -2.82 -17.53
C VAL A 107 6.21 -4.04 -17.09
N ASN A 108 6.31 -5.16 -17.81
CA ASN A 108 5.61 -6.39 -17.49
C ASN A 108 6.07 -6.97 -16.13
N THR A 109 7.37 -7.03 -15.88
CA THR A 109 7.96 -7.45 -14.60
C THR A 109 7.55 -6.50 -13.46
N SER A 110 7.55 -5.20 -13.73
CA SER A 110 7.08 -4.20 -12.78
C SER A 110 5.61 -4.40 -12.40
N VAL A 111 4.73 -4.62 -13.40
CA VAL A 111 3.30 -4.88 -13.16
C VAL A 111 3.09 -6.20 -12.39
N LYS A 112 3.92 -7.24 -12.62
CA LYS A 112 3.91 -8.48 -11.83
C LYS A 112 4.19 -8.19 -10.36
N PHE A 113 5.22 -7.40 -10.04
CA PHE A 113 5.53 -7.01 -8.66
C PHE A 113 4.44 -6.16 -8.01
N SER A 114 3.86 -5.19 -8.73
CA SER A 114 2.72 -4.39 -8.24
C SER A 114 1.51 -5.27 -7.91
N THR A 115 1.17 -6.21 -8.77
CA THR A 115 0.03 -7.09 -8.53
C THR A 115 0.28 -8.03 -7.35
N VAL A 116 1.48 -8.60 -7.25
CA VAL A 116 1.88 -9.43 -6.10
C VAL A 116 1.91 -8.61 -4.81
N PHE A 117 2.37 -7.37 -4.84
CA PHE A 117 2.30 -6.47 -3.68
C PHE A 117 0.88 -6.37 -3.13
N LYS A 118 -0.13 -6.16 -3.98
CA LYS A 118 -1.54 -6.04 -3.57
C LYS A 118 -2.07 -7.31 -2.88
N TYR A 119 -1.66 -8.48 -3.35
CA TYR A 119 -2.03 -9.76 -2.72
C TYR A 119 -1.27 -10.01 -1.44
N TYR A 120 0.03 -9.78 -1.51
CA TYR A 120 0.92 -10.01 -0.38
C TYR A 120 0.53 -9.14 0.81
N GLU A 121 0.22 -7.88 0.55
CA GLU A 121 -0.32 -6.96 1.54
C GLU A 121 -1.55 -7.53 2.25
N CYS A 122 -2.57 -7.96 1.50
CA CYS A 122 -3.77 -8.57 2.06
C CYS A 122 -3.45 -9.83 2.89
N LEU A 123 -2.60 -10.71 2.34
CA LEU A 123 -2.18 -11.95 3.00
C LEU A 123 -1.46 -11.68 4.32
N VAL A 124 -0.52 -10.73 4.34
CA VAL A 124 0.27 -10.41 5.53
C VAL A 124 -0.60 -9.74 6.60
N PHE A 125 -1.57 -8.90 6.23
CA PHE A 125 -2.52 -8.34 7.19
C PHE A 125 -3.41 -9.42 7.82
N ILE A 126 -3.95 -10.36 7.04
CA ILE A 126 -4.71 -11.49 7.55
C ILE A 126 -3.85 -12.32 8.50
N ALA A 127 -2.64 -12.68 8.07
CA ALA A 127 -1.70 -13.47 8.87
C ALA A 127 -1.29 -12.74 10.15
N SER A 128 -1.10 -11.41 10.10
CA SER A 128 -0.83 -10.59 11.28
C SER A 128 -1.97 -10.64 12.29
N TYR A 129 -3.23 -10.53 11.82
CA TYR A 129 -4.40 -10.65 12.68
C TYR A 129 -4.49 -12.05 13.31
N ILE A 130 -4.31 -13.11 12.52
CA ILE A 130 -4.31 -14.49 13.01
C ILE A 130 -3.18 -14.70 14.03
N SER A 131 -1.97 -14.25 13.73
CA SER A 131 -0.81 -14.38 14.60
C SER A 131 -0.97 -13.64 15.92
N TYR A 132 -1.58 -12.45 15.89
CA TYR A 132 -1.92 -11.71 17.10
C TYR A 132 -2.94 -12.46 17.94
N LYS A 133 -4.02 -12.97 17.32
CA LYS A 133 -5.09 -13.70 18.01
C LYS A 133 -4.61 -15.00 18.65
N TYR A 134 -3.81 -15.77 17.92
CA TYR A 134 -3.33 -17.09 18.36
C TYR A 134 -1.93 -17.08 18.97
N LYS A 135 -1.36 -15.89 19.20
CA LYS A 135 -0.03 -15.68 19.82
C LYS A 135 1.09 -16.47 19.14
N ILE A 136 1.08 -16.51 17.80
CA ILE A 136 2.13 -17.16 17.02
C ILE A 136 3.45 -16.46 17.28
N SER A 137 4.53 -17.24 17.39
CA SER A 137 5.87 -16.68 17.60
C SER A 137 6.27 -15.70 16.48
N THR A 138 6.77 -14.53 16.87
CA THR A 138 7.28 -13.51 15.94
C THR A 138 8.39 -14.06 15.03
N ARG A 139 9.27 -14.94 15.58
CA ARG A 139 10.33 -15.61 14.81
C ARG A 139 9.76 -16.50 13.70
N LYS A 140 8.76 -17.35 14.02
CA LYS A 140 8.12 -18.22 13.02
C LYS A 140 7.44 -17.41 11.93
N PHE A 141 6.74 -16.33 12.31
CA PHE A 141 6.11 -15.39 11.38
C PHE A 141 7.15 -14.79 10.43
N THR A 142 8.23 -14.21 10.96
CA THR A 142 9.27 -13.58 10.15
C THR A 142 9.96 -14.58 9.21
N CYS A 143 10.34 -15.77 9.70
CA CYS A 143 10.97 -16.80 8.86
C CYS A 143 10.03 -17.24 7.72
N PHE A 144 8.76 -17.48 8.01
CA PHE A 144 7.78 -17.86 6.99
C PHE A 144 7.65 -16.82 5.90
N PHE A 145 7.46 -15.54 6.28
CA PHE A 145 7.30 -14.46 5.30
C PHE A 145 8.60 -14.12 4.58
N ALA A 146 9.75 -14.28 5.20
CA ALA A 146 11.05 -14.13 4.52
C ALA A 146 11.21 -15.17 3.42
N VAL A 147 10.96 -16.45 3.72
CA VAL A 147 11.04 -17.53 2.73
C VAL A 147 10.01 -17.33 1.62
N LEU A 148 8.77 -16.97 1.97
CA LEU A 148 7.71 -16.68 1.00
C LEU A 148 8.10 -15.52 0.08
N THR A 149 8.64 -14.42 0.62
CA THR A 149 9.07 -13.25 -0.15
C THR A 149 10.17 -13.62 -1.14
N VAL A 150 11.22 -14.31 -0.69
CA VAL A 150 12.32 -14.77 -1.56
C VAL A 150 11.81 -15.73 -2.63
N GLY A 151 10.94 -16.68 -2.26
CA GLY A 151 10.35 -17.64 -3.19
C GLY A 151 9.51 -16.94 -4.28
N VAL A 152 8.67 -15.97 -3.93
CA VAL A 152 7.88 -15.22 -4.90
C VAL A 152 8.74 -14.37 -5.82
N ILE A 153 9.77 -13.70 -5.31
CA ILE A 153 10.74 -12.94 -6.13
C ILE A 153 11.43 -13.89 -7.13
N TYR A 154 11.87 -15.06 -6.66
CA TYR A 154 12.49 -16.07 -7.52
C TYR A 154 11.53 -16.54 -8.64
N LEU A 155 10.26 -16.80 -8.31
CA LEU A 155 9.24 -17.19 -9.29
C LEU A 155 9.00 -16.10 -10.35
N ILE A 156 8.99 -14.82 -9.96
CA ILE A 156 8.77 -13.71 -10.91
C ILE A 156 9.98 -13.56 -11.85
N LEU A 157 11.21 -13.59 -11.29
CA LEU A 157 12.40 -13.20 -12.06
C LEU A 157 13.02 -14.35 -12.86
N PHE A 158 12.90 -15.60 -12.41
CA PHE A 158 13.73 -16.69 -12.93
C PHE A 158 12.97 -17.89 -13.49
N THR A 159 11.64 -17.96 -13.38
CA THR A 159 10.93 -19.21 -13.74
C THR A 159 9.91 -19.09 -14.85
N GLY A 160 9.57 -17.91 -15.31
CA GLY A 160 8.45 -17.76 -16.27
C GLY A 160 7.09 -18.32 -15.74
N PHE A 161 6.98 -18.57 -14.43
CA PHE A 161 5.76 -19.12 -13.80
C PHE A 161 4.56 -18.20 -13.97
N PHE A 162 4.78 -16.91 -13.93
CA PHE A 162 3.73 -15.93 -14.12
C PHE A 162 3.56 -15.62 -15.62
N PRO A 163 2.34 -15.73 -16.17
CA PRO A 163 2.03 -15.25 -17.51
C PRO A 163 2.37 -13.76 -17.67
N ASP A 164 2.36 -13.28 -18.90
CA ASP A 164 2.52 -11.86 -19.14
C ASP A 164 1.28 -11.08 -18.70
N PHE A 165 1.52 -9.96 -18.04
CA PHE A 165 0.49 -9.09 -17.48
C PHE A 165 0.19 -7.92 -18.41
N THR A 166 1.15 -7.56 -19.26
CA THR A 166 0.98 -6.54 -20.31
C THR A 166 1.40 -7.11 -21.67
N ASN A 167 0.77 -6.63 -22.75
CA ASN A 167 1.19 -6.87 -24.12
C ASN A 167 2.27 -5.85 -24.54
N GLU A 168 2.74 -5.91 -25.80
CA GLU A 168 3.73 -4.99 -26.36
C GLU A 168 3.24 -3.53 -26.42
N GLU A 169 1.92 -3.31 -26.46
CA GLU A 169 1.27 -1.99 -26.46
C GLU A 169 1.02 -1.46 -25.05
N LEU A 170 1.54 -2.13 -24.02
CA LEU A 170 1.35 -1.82 -22.59
C LEU A 170 -0.12 -1.92 -22.12
N GLU A 171 -0.94 -2.67 -22.85
CA GLU A 171 -2.31 -2.95 -22.44
C GLU A 171 -2.36 -4.18 -21.51
N PRO A 172 -3.28 -4.21 -20.55
CA PRO A 172 -3.42 -5.33 -19.62
C PRO A 172 -3.91 -6.59 -20.34
N THR A 173 -3.25 -7.72 -20.12
CA THR A 173 -3.73 -9.02 -20.59
C THR A 173 -4.98 -9.47 -19.82
N LEU A 174 -5.76 -10.41 -20.39
CA LEU A 174 -6.91 -11.02 -19.69
C LEU A 174 -6.51 -11.58 -18.31
N PHE A 175 -5.33 -12.20 -18.23
CA PHE A 175 -4.82 -12.72 -16.96
C PHE A 175 -4.64 -11.62 -15.93
N LYS A 176 -4.06 -10.50 -16.32
CA LYS A 176 -3.89 -9.33 -15.45
C LYS A 176 -5.22 -8.75 -15.01
N VAL A 177 -6.21 -8.66 -15.90
CA VAL A 177 -7.55 -8.19 -15.56
C VAL A 177 -8.20 -9.09 -14.50
N PHE A 178 -8.16 -10.42 -14.68
CA PHE A 178 -8.64 -11.35 -13.65
C PHE A 178 -7.88 -11.23 -12.34
N ALA A 179 -6.57 -11.05 -12.40
CA ALA A 179 -5.75 -10.83 -11.23
C ALA A 179 -6.18 -9.58 -10.45
N GLU A 180 -6.46 -8.45 -11.14
CA GLU A 180 -6.93 -7.22 -10.46
C GLU A 180 -8.30 -7.42 -9.79
N TYR A 181 -9.26 -8.06 -10.46
CA TYR A 181 -10.56 -8.35 -9.84
C TYR A 181 -10.43 -9.26 -8.62
N PHE A 182 -9.56 -10.27 -8.68
CA PHE A 182 -9.29 -11.12 -7.52
C PHE A 182 -8.63 -10.34 -6.39
N GLY A 183 -7.65 -9.47 -6.70
CA GLY A 183 -7.00 -8.58 -5.72
C GLY A 183 -7.98 -7.59 -5.09
N LEU A 184 -8.94 -7.07 -5.87
CA LEU A 184 -10.02 -6.22 -5.38
C LEU A 184 -10.94 -7.00 -4.42
N ALA A 185 -11.37 -8.19 -4.78
CA ALA A 185 -12.21 -9.04 -3.94
C ALA A 185 -11.51 -9.38 -2.61
N LEU A 186 -10.22 -9.70 -2.66
CA LEU A 186 -9.41 -9.97 -1.48
C LEU A 186 -9.25 -8.70 -0.61
N GLY A 187 -9.05 -7.54 -1.21
CA GLY A 187 -9.00 -6.24 -0.51
C GLY A 187 -10.31 -5.92 0.22
N ILE A 188 -11.45 -6.12 -0.46
CA ILE A 188 -12.79 -5.95 0.13
C ILE A 188 -12.97 -6.94 1.31
N PHE A 189 -12.58 -8.20 1.14
CA PHE A 189 -12.64 -9.19 2.21
C PHE A 189 -11.85 -8.75 3.45
N VAL A 190 -10.61 -8.29 3.26
CA VAL A 190 -9.77 -7.81 4.38
C VAL A 190 -10.37 -6.57 5.03
N PHE A 191 -10.86 -5.63 4.24
CA PHE A 191 -11.55 -4.44 4.74
C PHE A 191 -12.74 -4.81 5.63
N LEU A 192 -13.63 -5.69 5.16
CA LEU A 192 -14.79 -6.16 5.92
C LEU A 192 -14.36 -6.94 7.18
N LEU A 193 -13.32 -7.77 7.08
CA LEU A 193 -12.77 -8.49 8.23
C LEU A 193 -12.38 -7.53 9.35
N PHE A 194 -11.67 -6.44 9.03
CA PHE A 194 -11.24 -5.46 10.03
C PHE A 194 -12.38 -4.59 10.55
N ILE A 195 -13.40 -4.29 9.75
CA ILE A 195 -14.63 -3.63 10.24
C ILE A 195 -15.32 -4.52 11.28
N ILE A 196 -15.53 -5.79 10.97
CA ILE A 196 -16.22 -6.74 11.86
C ILE A 196 -15.39 -6.98 13.13
N LYS A 197 -14.07 -7.12 12.98
CA LYS A 197 -13.15 -7.42 14.09
C LYS A 197 -12.53 -6.18 14.76
N ARG A 198 -13.04 -4.99 14.48
CA ARG A 198 -12.48 -3.70 14.97
C ARG A 198 -12.24 -3.61 16.47
N LYS A 199 -13.02 -4.37 17.27
CA LYS A 199 -12.88 -4.41 18.75
C LYS A 199 -11.75 -5.33 19.22
N ALA A 200 -11.17 -6.17 18.34
CA ALA A 200 -10.11 -7.10 18.72
C ALA A 200 -8.72 -6.44 18.80
N LEU A 201 -8.56 -5.25 18.20
CA LEU A 201 -7.33 -4.46 18.22
C LEU A 201 -7.57 -3.15 18.99
N PRO A 202 -6.49 -2.47 19.46
CA PRO A 202 -6.61 -1.13 20.02
C PRO A 202 -7.33 -0.18 19.05
N GLN A 203 -8.23 0.65 19.60
CA GLN A 203 -9.14 1.48 18.80
C GLN A 203 -8.42 2.34 17.75
N LEU A 204 -7.27 2.93 18.12
CA LEU A 204 -6.48 3.75 17.21
C LEU A 204 -5.92 2.93 16.05
N VAL A 205 -5.33 1.76 16.34
CA VAL A 205 -4.77 0.85 15.33
C VAL A 205 -5.87 0.37 14.38
N SER A 206 -7.01 -0.04 14.92
CA SER A 206 -8.16 -0.49 14.12
C SER A 206 -8.67 0.61 13.18
N LYS A 207 -8.77 1.85 13.65
CA LYS A 207 -9.17 3.00 12.81
C LYS A 207 -8.21 3.22 11.66
N PHE A 208 -6.89 3.22 11.92
CA PHE A 208 -5.89 3.40 10.86
C PHE A 208 -5.94 2.29 9.82
N ILE A 209 -6.07 1.04 10.23
CA ILE A 209 -6.19 -0.10 9.30
C ILE A 209 -7.44 0.03 8.44
N ILE A 210 -8.58 0.41 9.01
CA ILE A 210 -9.84 0.59 8.27
C ILE A 210 -9.70 1.71 7.23
N VAL A 211 -9.15 2.87 7.61
CA VAL A 211 -8.92 3.99 6.69
C VAL A 211 -7.97 3.58 5.56
N TYR A 212 -6.86 2.92 5.91
CA TYR A 212 -5.89 2.42 4.94
C TYR A 212 -6.54 1.49 3.91
N PHE A 213 -7.26 0.45 4.35
CA PHE A 213 -7.92 -0.47 3.42
C PHE A 213 -9.08 0.14 2.64
N SER A 214 -9.74 1.17 3.19
CA SER A 214 -10.74 1.96 2.43
C SER A 214 -10.07 2.62 1.22
N LEU A 215 -8.96 3.33 1.44
CA LEU A 215 -8.21 4.00 0.37
C LEU A 215 -7.58 2.99 -0.59
N ALA A 216 -6.92 1.95 -0.09
CA ALA A 216 -6.30 0.91 -0.90
C ALA A 216 -7.32 0.15 -1.77
N THR A 217 -8.55 -0.09 -1.26
CA THR A 217 -9.62 -0.70 -2.03
C THR A 217 -10.13 0.25 -3.13
N SER A 218 -10.25 1.54 -2.84
CA SER A 218 -10.61 2.55 -3.84
C SER A 218 -9.58 2.63 -4.97
N ALA A 219 -8.28 2.60 -4.65
CA ALA A 219 -7.20 2.53 -5.63
C ALA A 219 -7.30 1.25 -6.49
N LYS A 220 -7.57 0.09 -5.86
CA LYS A 220 -7.74 -1.17 -6.59
C LYS A 220 -8.91 -1.13 -7.59
N ILE A 221 -10.01 -0.41 -7.28
CA ILE A 221 -11.10 -0.19 -8.24
C ILE A 221 -10.59 0.56 -9.48
N LEU A 222 -9.81 1.61 -9.30
CA LEU A 222 -9.22 2.36 -10.42
C LEU A 222 -8.30 1.48 -11.27
N PHE A 223 -7.52 0.60 -10.64
CA PHE A 223 -6.67 -0.37 -11.34
C PHE A 223 -7.43 -1.49 -12.07
N THR A 224 -8.72 -1.67 -11.86
CA THR A 224 -9.53 -2.62 -12.66
C THR A 224 -10.08 -2.01 -13.94
N VAL A 225 -10.11 -0.69 -14.07
CA VAL A 225 -10.77 0.01 -15.18
C VAL A 225 -9.81 0.69 -16.16
N TYR A 226 -8.49 0.71 -15.89
CA TYR A 226 -7.55 1.32 -16.82
C TYR A 226 -7.36 0.48 -18.08
N GLY A 227 -7.28 1.16 -19.24
CA GLY A 227 -7.06 0.52 -20.54
C GLY A 227 -5.60 0.45 -20.97
N ASN A 228 -4.75 1.32 -20.45
CA ASN A 228 -3.31 1.35 -20.72
C ASN A 228 -2.55 1.78 -19.46
N VAL A 229 -1.34 1.25 -19.28
CA VAL A 229 -0.49 1.55 -18.10
C VAL A 229 -0.24 3.04 -17.91
N LEU A 230 -0.31 3.83 -18.98
CA LEU A 230 -0.06 5.28 -18.95
C LEU A 230 -1.34 6.13 -18.85
N ASP A 231 -2.52 5.53 -18.62
CA ASP A 231 -3.77 6.25 -18.59
C ASP A 231 -4.05 6.97 -17.26
N ILE A 232 -5.06 7.87 -17.29
CA ILE A 232 -5.46 8.68 -16.13
C ILE A 232 -6.01 7.83 -14.98
N TYR A 233 -6.66 6.70 -15.25
CA TYR A 233 -7.20 5.84 -14.20
C TYR A 233 -6.07 5.14 -13.43
N ASN A 234 -5.00 4.74 -14.16
CA ASN A 234 -3.80 4.23 -13.52
C ASN A 234 -3.13 5.33 -12.66
N ALA A 235 -3.00 6.55 -13.19
CA ALA A 235 -2.47 7.68 -12.42
C ALA A 235 -3.28 7.96 -11.14
N LEU A 236 -4.62 7.98 -11.22
CA LEU A 236 -5.48 8.19 -10.06
C LEU A 236 -5.39 7.05 -9.04
N GLY A 237 -5.10 5.84 -9.50
CA GLY A 237 -4.87 4.69 -8.60
C GLY A 237 -3.60 4.81 -7.76
N HIS A 238 -2.60 5.58 -8.23
CA HIS A 238 -1.34 5.84 -7.51
C HIS A 238 -1.41 7.07 -6.58
N LEU A 239 -2.46 7.91 -6.62
CA LEU A 239 -2.68 9.06 -5.74
C LEU A 239 -3.42 8.67 -4.45
#